data_38241708ded518f9557779935d4b6bbc
#
_entry.id   38241708ded518f9557779935d4b6bbc
#
_cell.length_a   1.000
_cell.length_b   1.000
_cell.length_c   1.000
_cell.angle_alpha   90.00
_cell.angle_beta   90.00
_cell.angle_gamma   90.00
#
_symmetry.space_group_name_H-M   'P 1'
#
loop_
_entity.id
_entity.type
_entity.pdbx_description
1 polymer ?
#
loop_
_entity_poly.entity_id
_entity_poly.type
_entity_poly.pdbx_seq_one_letter_code
_entity_poly.pdbx_strand_id
1 'polypeptide(L)'
;EDELMDDTFRLKLVQLAIAGYPKFKASDIEFNLPRPSYTIHTLDKLKETYPDREFHLIIGSDNWALFPRWYQSERILAENHVLVYPRPGYPVSSDSLSENVKVASSPTFEISSTFIRRAMEEGKDVRYFLHPAVYEALSSEFPR
;
A
#
# COMPACT_ATOMS: atom_id res chain seq x y z
N GLU A 1 17.44 4.60 -9.36
CA GLU A 1 16.81 4.23 -8.08
C GLU A 1 16.01 5.43 -7.63
N ASP A 2 14.67 5.34 -7.65
CA ASP A 2 13.81 6.37 -7.07
C ASP A 2 14.15 6.44 -5.58
N GLU A 3 14.75 7.55 -5.16
CA GLU A 3 15.05 7.80 -3.76
C GLU A 3 13.71 7.97 -3.03
N LEU A 4 13.33 6.97 -2.25
CA LEU A 4 12.10 7.03 -1.46
C LEU A 4 12.25 8.13 -0.41
N MET A 5 11.21 8.95 -0.25
CA MET A 5 11.13 9.91 0.87
C MET A 5 11.37 9.20 2.20
N ASP A 6 11.86 9.95 3.18
CA ASP A 6 12.04 9.46 4.56
C ASP A 6 10.79 8.73 5.10
N ASP A 7 11.01 7.62 5.79
CA ASP A 7 9.94 6.77 6.31
C ASP A 7 8.99 7.53 7.25
N THR A 8 9.55 8.39 8.09
CA THR A 8 8.79 9.20 9.06
C THR A 8 7.90 10.20 8.33
N PHE A 9 8.43 10.83 7.28
CA PHE A 9 7.65 11.76 6.47
C PHE A 9 6.53 11.05 5.70
N ARG A 10 6.81 9.89 5.11
CA ARG A 10 5.77 9.05 4.47
C ARG A 10 4.67 8.66 5.44
N LEU A 11 5.01 8.25 6.65
CA LEU A 11 4.03 7.94 7.71
C LEU A 11 3.17 9.16 8.05
N LYS A 12 3.79 10.35 8.18
CA LYS A 12 3.08 11.61 8.41
C LYS A 12 2.06 11.89 7.29
N LEU A 13 2.44 11.70 6.04
CA LEU A 13 1.52 11.90 4.90
C LEU A 13 0.32 10.94 4.97
N VAL A 14 0.54 9.67 5.33
CA VAL A 14 -0.55 8.71 5.53
C VAL A 14 -1.46 9.15 6.67
N GLN A 15 -0.91 9.57 7.81
CA GLN A 15 -1.68 10.08 8.96
C GLN A 15 -2.55 11.28 8.57
N LEU A 16 -2.02 12.23 7.78
CA LEU A 16 -2.76 13.37 7.26
C LEU A 16 -3.90 12.94 6.32
N ALA A 17 -3.64 11.97 5.45
CA ALA A 17 -4.64 11.48 4.49
C ALA A 17 -5.84 10.81 5.16
N ILE A 18 -5.62 10.13 6.29
CA ILE A 18 -6.66 9.36 7.00
C ILE A 18 -7.23 10.10 8.22
N ALA A 19 -6.76 11.31 8.50
CA ALA A 19 -7.24 12.11 9.63
C ALA A 19 -8.76 12.31 9.54
N GLY A 20 -9.45 12.04 10.64
CA GLY A 20 -10.92 12.15 10.69
C GLY A 20 -11.69 10.90 10.24
N TYR A 21 -11.03 9.83 9.78
CA TYR A 21 -11.69 8.57 9.48
C TYR A 21 -11.26 7.46 10.46
N PRO A 22 -12.06 7.16 11.51
CA PRO A 22 -11.65 6.32 12.63
C PRO A 22 -11.43 4.84 12.28
N LYS A 23 -11.88 4.41 11.10
CA LYS A 23 -11.67 3.02 10.63
C LYS A 23 -10.30 2.79 9.99
N PHE A 24 -9.53 3.86 9.71
CA PHE A 24 -8.17 3.76 9.21
C PHE A 24 -7.17 4.06 10.31
N LYS A 25 -6.08 3.32 10.33
CA LYS A 25 -4.97 3.52 11.26
C LYS A 25 -3.65 3.40 10.50
N ALA A 26 -2.83 4.44 10.54
CA ALA A 26 -1.45 4.35 10.11
C ALA A 26 -0.63 3.61 11.20
N SER A 27 0.28 2.73 10.79
CA SER A 27 1.10 1.95 11.69
C SER A 27 2.57 2.06 11.30
N ASP A 28 3.42 2.22 12.29
CA ASP A 28 4.88 2.22 12.21
C ASP A 28 5.49 0.86 12.53
N ILE A 29 4.68 -0.18 12.58
CA ILE A 29 5.10 -1.53 13.01
C ILE A 29 6.30 -2.06 12.22
N GLU A 30 6.41 -1.68 10.93
CA GLU A 30 7.50 -2.08 10.06
C GLU A 30 8.83 -1.37 10.38
N PHE A 31 8.81 -0.21 11.05
CA PHE A 31 10.03 0.55 11.36
C PHE A 31 10.98 -0.21 12.28
N ASN A 32 10.45 -1.13 13.07
CA ASN A 32 11.20 -1.94 14.01
C ASN A 32 11.51 -3.37 13.48
N LEU A 33 11.15 -3.67 12.23
CA LEU A 33 11.44 -4.94 11.60
C LEU A 33 12.80 -4.92 10.89
N PRO A 34 13.49 -6.08 10.76
CA PRO A 34 14.71 -6.19 9.98
C PRO A 34 14.48 -5.77 8.52
N ARG A 35 15.43 -5.06 7.95
CA ARG A 35 15.41 -4.71 6.51
C ARG A 35 16.18 -5.76 5.69
N PRO A 36 15.72 -6.06 4.46
CA PRO A 36 14.52 -5.55 3.81
C PRO A 36 13.22 -6.03 4.47
N SER A 37 12.22 -5.15 4.54
CA SER A 37 10.91 -5.48 5.11
C SER A 37 10.15 -6.42 4.18
N TYR A 38 9.86 -7.63 4.64
CA TYR A 38 9.03 -8.58 3.92
C TYR A 38 7.63 -8.63 4.50
N THR A 39 6.62 -8.67 3.64
CA THR A 39 5.20 -8.68 4.03
C THR A 39 4.87 -9.77 5.05
N ILE A 40 5.47 -10.96 4.92
CA ILE A 40 5.23 -12.05 5.89
C ILE A 40 5.68 -11.66 7.30
N HIS A 41 6.81 -10.97 7.47
CA HIS A 41 7.27 -10.52 8.78
C HIS A 41 6.34 -9.47 9.39
N THR A 42 5.78 -8.57 8.55
CA THR A 42 4.78 -7.61 8.98
C THR A 42 3.51 -8.29 9.47
N LEU A 43 3.01 -9.30 8.73
CA LEU A 43 1.84 -10.08 9.11
C LEU A 43 2.08 -10.87 10.41
N ASP A 44 3.25 -11.50 10.56
CA ASP A 44 3.63 -12.20 11.80
C ASP A 44 3.64 -11.24 12.98
N LYS A 45 4.25 -10.07 12.82
CA LYS A 45 4.30 -9.05 13.89
C LYS A 45 2.93 -8.50 14.25
N LEU A 46 2.05 -8.30 13.26
CA LEU A 46 0.67 -7.90 13.49
C LEU A 46 -0.10 -8.96 14.29
N LYS A 47 0.01 -10.24 13.93
CA LYS A 47 -0.63 -11.35 14.65
C LYS A 47 -0.11 -11.48 16.10
N GLU A 48 1.21 -11.32 16.29
CA GLU A 48 1.82 -11.31 17.61
C GLU A 48 1.30 -10.15 18.47
N THR A 49 1.20 -8.95 17.89
CA THR A 49 0.80 -7.74 18.60
C THR A 49 -0.70 -7.70 18.90
N TYR A 50 -1.50 -8.29 18.01
CA TYR A 50 -2.97 -8.29 18.11
C TYR A 50 -3.54 -9.69 17.91
N PRO A 51 -3.34 -10.61 18.86
CA PRO A 51 -3.69 -12.03 18.72
C PRO A 51 -5.21 -12.29 18.53
N ASP A 52 -6.05 -11.37 18.97
CA ASP A 52 -7.51 -11.47 18.82
C ASP A 52 -8.05 -10.91 17.51
N ARG A 53 -7.16 -10.55 16.56
CA ARG A 53 -7.55 -9.97 15.27
C ARG A 53 -7.18 -10.89 14.12
N GLU A 54 -8.04 -10.92 13.13
CA GLU A 54 -7.77 -11.51 11.83
C GLU A 54 -7.26 -10.43 10.88
N PHE A 55 -6.16 -10.73 10.18
CA PHE A 55 -5.54 -9.81 9.22
C PHE A 55 -5.74 -10.29 7.79
N HIS A 56 -6.25 -9.41 6.94
CA HIS A 56 -6.40 -9.62 5.52
C HIS A 56 -5.42 -8.70 4.79
N LEU A 57 -4.62 -9.27 3.90
CA LEU A 57 -3.70 -8.50 3.06
C LEU A 57 -4.46 -7.92 1.86
N ILE A 58 -4.38 -6.61 1.65
CA ILE A 58 -4.97 -5.94 0.48
C ILE A 58 -3.83 -5.48 -0.43
N ILE A 59 -3.83 -5.93 -1.69
CA ILE A 59 -2.82 -5.55 -2.69
C ILE A 59 -3.45 -5.25 -4.04
N GLY A 60 -2.79 -4.42 -4.84
CA GLY A 60 -3.16 -4.19 -6.23
C GLY A 60 -2.84 -5.38 -7.13
N SER A 61 -3.55 -5.52 -8.24
CA SER A 61 -3.30 -6.60 -9.21
C SER A 61 -1.94 -6.49 -9.89
N ASP A 62 -1.31 -5.33 -9.93
CA ASP A 62 0.08 -5.12 -10.32
C ASP A 62 1.06 -5.84 -9.37
N ASN A 63 0.85 -5.70 -8.06
CA ASN A 63 1.62 -6.43 -7.05
C ASN A 63 1.28 -7.93 -7.05
N TRP A 64 0.01 -8.29 -7.29
CA TRP A 64 -0.40 -9.68 -7.43
C TRP A 64 0.36 -10.40 -8.56
N ALA A 65 0.58 -9.74 -9.69
CA ALA A 65 1.38 -10.28 -10.79
C ALA A 65 2.83 -10.63 -10.39
N LEU A 66 3.38 -9.95 -9.39
CA LEU A 66 4.71 -10.18 -8.85
C LEU A 66 4.70 -11.05 -7.59
N PHE A 67 3.53 -11.34 -7.04
CA PHE A 67 3.35 -12.03 -5.76
C PHE A 67 4.09 -13.39 -5.67
N PRO A 68 4.16 -14.23 -6.71
CA PRO A 68 4.93 -15.48 -6.66
C PRO A 68 6.42 -15.29 -6.36
N ARG A 69 6.96 -14.07 -6.57
CA ARG A 69 8.36 -13.72 -6.26
C ARG A 69 8.55 -13.18 -4.84
N TRP A 70 7.48 -12.97 -4.10
CA TRP A 70 7.56 -12.44 -2.74
C TRP A 70 8.15 -13.49 -1.79
N TYR A 71 8.90 -13.01 -0.82
CA TYR A 71 9.48 -13.88 0.19
C TYR A 71 8.39 -14.64 0.94
N GLN A 72 8.47 -15.96 0.91
CA GLN A 72 7.47 -16.87 1.51
C GLN A 72 6.02 -16.61 1.04
N SER A 73 5.82 -16.33 -0.24
CA SER A 73 4.47 -16.07 -0.81
C SER A 73 3.50 -17.23 -0.56
N GLU A 74 3.95 -18.47 -0.64
CA GLU A 74 3.12 -19.66 -0.34
C GLU A 74 2.63 -19.67 1.11
N ARG A 75 3.49 -19.27 2.07
CA ARG A 75 3.11 -19.16 3.47
C ARG A 75 2.09 -18.03 3.68
N ILE A 76 2.25 -16.90 2.98
CA ILE A 76 1.26 -15.81 3.02
C ILE A 76 -0.11 -16.33 2.61
N LEU A 77 -0.20 -17.09 1.51
CA LEU A 77 -1.46 -17.67 1.02
C LEU A 77 -2.03 -18.73 1.95
N ALA A 78 -1.17 -19.54 2.57
CA ALA A 78 -1.63 -20.59 3.48
C ALA A 78 -2.20 -20.05 4.80
N GLU A 79 -1.66 -18.92 5.29
CA GLU A 79 -1.96 -18.42 6.62
C GLU A 79 -2.83 -17.14 6.66
N ASN A 80 -3.09 -16.53 5.50
CA ASN A 80 -3.78 -15.24 5.45
C ASN A 80 -4.77 -15.17 4.29
N HIS A 81 -5.79 -14.34 4.45
CA HIS A 81 -6.65 -13.94 3.35
C HIS A 81 -6.03 -12.78 2.56
N VAL A 82 -6.11 -12.86 1.23
CA VAL A 82 -5.62 -11.84 0.33
C VAL A 82 -6.77 -11.27 -0.49
N LEU A 83 -6.93 -9.96 -0.48
CA LEU A 83 -7.88 -9.24 -1.31
C LEU A 83 -7.11 -8.47 -2.39
N VAL A 84 -7.33 -8.84 -3.64
CA VAL A 84 -6.69 -8.19 -4.78
C VAL A 84 -7.64 -7.18 -5.39
N TYR A 85 -7.26 -5.89 -5.43
CA TYR A 85 -8.05 -4.89 -6.13
C TYR A 85 -7.51 -4.67 -7.55
N PRO A 86 -8.41 -4.46 -8.54
CA PRO A 86 -8.01 -4.36 -9.94
C PRO A 86 -7.21 -3.08 -10.23
N ARG A 87 -6.17 -3.22 -11.04
CA ARG A 87 -5.38 -2.11 -11.58
C ARG A 87 -5.40 -2.16 -13.11
N PRO A 88 -5.44 -1.00 -13.80
CA PRO A 88 -5.36 -0.96 -15.26
C PRO A 88 -4.11 -1.69 -15.79
N GLY A 89 -4.27 -2.51 -16.81
CA GLY A 89 -3.18 -3.26 -17.42
C GLY A 89 -2.77 -4.56 -16.73
N TYR A 90 -3.38 -4.90 -15.58
CA TYR A 90 -3.06 -6.09 -14.79
C TYR A 90 -4.32 -6.92 -14.52
N PRO A 91 -4.86 -7.63 -15.52
CA PRO A 91 -6.03 -8.48 -15.35
C PRO A 91 -5.72 -9.65 -14.41
N VAL A 92 -6.67 -10.01 -13.57
CA VAL A 92 -6.59 -11.19 -12.68
C VAL A 92 -7.62 -12.21 -13.15
N SER A 93 -7.15 -13.43 -13.48
CA SER A 93 -8.06 -14.55 -13.75
C SER A 93 -8.58 -15.11 -12.43
N SER A 94 -9.90 -15.21 -12.31
CA SER A 94 -10.53 -15.82 -11.13
C SER A 94 -10.39 -17.35 -11.09
N ASP A 95 -10.09 -17.98 -12.23
CA ASP A 95 -10.18 -19.43 -12.40
C ASP A 95 -9.03 -20.20 -11.73
N SER A 96 -7.96 -19.51 -11.32
CA SER A 96 -6.76 -20.11 -10.72
C SER A 96 -6.46 -19.61 -9.30
N LEU A 97 -7.40 -18.92 -8.66
CA LEU A 97 -7.19 -18.37 -7.33
C LEU A 97 -7.43 -19.43 -6.25
N SER A 98 -6.57 -19.45 -5.21
CA SER A 98 -6.81 -20.24 -4.02
C SER A 98 -8.02 -19.72 -3.22
N GLU A 99 -8.62 -20.56 -2.37
CA GLU A 99 -9.78 -20.19 -1.55
C GLU A 99 -9.56 -18.94 -0.68
N ASN A 100 -8.30 -18.68 -0.31
CA ASN A 100 -7.92 -17.54 0.52
C ASN A 100 -7.72 -16.24 -0.27
N VAL A 101 -7.88 -16.26 -1.60
CA VAL A 101 -7.70 -15.09 -2.46
C VAL A 101 -9.01 -14.66 -3.08
N LYS A 102 -9.35 -13.39 -2.94
CA LYS A 102 -10.53 -12.77 -3.55
C LYS A 102 -10.16 -11.57 -4.38
N VAL A 103 -10.83 -11.39 -5.52
CA VAL A 103 -10.70 -10.16 -6.32
C VAL A 103 -11.83 -9.22 -5.94
N ALA A 104 -11.47 -7.98 -5.60
CA ALA A 104 -12.44 -6.95 -5.27
C ALA A 104 -13.20 -6.48 -6.53
N SER A 105 -14.50 -6.30 -6.41
CA SER A 105 -15.28 -5.58 -7.39
C SER A 105 -15.24 -4.09 -7.07
N SER A 106 -14.26 -3.38 -7.66
CA SER A 106 -14.08 -1.94 -7.45
C SER A 106 -13.79 -1.23 -8.77
N PRO A 107 -14.13 0.07 -8.89
CA PRO A 107 -13.67 0.89 -10.00
C PRO A 107 -12.15 0.92 -10.07
N THR A 108 -11.62 1.01 -11.29
CA THR A 108 -10.18 1.21 -11.51
C THR A 108 -9.86 2.69 -11.59
N PHE A 109 -8.74 3.09 -10.96
CA PHE A 109 -8.23 4.45 -11.01
C PHE A 109 -6.83 4.44 -11.61
N GLU A 110 -6.58 5.33 -12.58
CA GLU A 110 -5.28 5.47 -13.24
C GLU A 110 -4.31 6.39 -12.49
N ILE A 111 -4.61 6.67 -11.22
CA ILE A 111 -3.76 7.49 -10.33
C ILE A 111 -2.79 6.57 -9.60
N SER A 112 -1.50 6.92 -9.65
CA SER A 112 -0.45 6.20 -8.92
C SER A 112 0.52 7.19 -8.28
N SER A 113 1.28 6.75 -7.28
CA SER A 113 2.34 7.57 -6.67
C SER A 113 3.43 7.94 -7.67
N THR A 114 3.73 7.08 -8.63
CA THR A 114 4.65 7.38 -9.73
C THR A 114 4.13 8.51 -10.61
N PHE A 115 2.84 8.48 -10.97
CA PHE A 115 2.20 9.58 -11.70
C PHE A 115 2.30 10.89 -10.94
N ILE A 116 1.98 10.89 -9.64
CA ILE A 116 2.03 12.10 -8.80
C ILE A 116 3.45 12.65 -8.72
N ARG A 117 4.46 11.82 -8.41
CA ARG A 117 5.85 12.27 -8.32
C ARG A 117 6.31 12.90 -9.64
N ARG A 118 6.10 12.20 -10.75
CA ARG A 118 6.49 12.71 -12.07
C ARG A 118 5.81 14.03 -12.41
N ALA A 119 4.51 14.15 -12.13
CA ALA A 119 3.78 15.40 -12.38
C ALA A 119 4.32 16.56 -11.53
N MET A 120 4.71 16.30 -10.29
CA MET A 120 5.35 17.30 -9.42
C MET A 120 6.72 17.71 -9.93
N GLU A 121 7.57 16.77 -10.36
CA GLU A 121 8.87 17.02 -10.99
C GLU A 121 8.74 17.88 -12.25
N GLU A 122 7.70 17.64 -13.03
CA GLU A 122 7.35 18.43 -14.24
C GLU A 122 6.70 19.80 -13.90
N GLY A 123 6.58 20.16 -12.62
CA GLY A 123 5.98 21.42 -12.17
C GLY A 123 4.46 21.50 -12.33
N LYS A 124 3.78 20.38 -12.57
CA LYS A 124 2.32 20.31 -12.72
C LYS A 124 1.62 20.39 -11.37
N ASP A 125 0.42 20.98 -11.38
CA ASP A 125 -0.41 21.04 -10.18
C ASP A 125 -1.14 19.71 -9.94
N VAL A 126 -0.88 19.09 -8.82
CA VAL A 126 -1.44 17.78 -8.42
C VAL A 126 -2.45 17.89 -7.28
N ARG A 127 -2.88 19.11 -6.89
CA ARG A 127 -3.74 19.33 -5.70
C ARG A 127 -5.03 18.53 -5.71
N TYR A 128 -5.61 18.29 -6.87
CA TYR A 128 -6.87 17.56 -6.99
C TYR A 128 -6.73 16.04 -7.06
N PHE A 129 -5.50 15.54 -7.06
CA PHE A 129 -5.19 14.11 -7.02
C PHE A 129 -4.77 13.66 -5.62
N LEU A 130 -4.64 14.59 -4.68
CA LEU A 130 -4.18 14.35 -3.31
C LEU A 130 -5.20 14.87 -2.29
N HIS A 131 -5.20 14.28 -1.10
CA HIS A 131 -5.88 14.88 0.03
C HIS A 131 -5.28 16.27 0.31
N PRO A 132 -6.10 17.32 0.58
CA PRO A 132 -5.61 18.69 0.76
C PRO A 132 -4.44 18.82 1.75
N ALA A 133 -4.56 18.20 2.92
CA ALA A 133 -3.51 18.24 3.93
C ALA A 133 -2.19 17.56 3.49
N VAL A 134 -2.30 16.52 2.64
CA VAL A 134 -1.11 15.86 2.04
C VAL A 134 -0.46 16.79 1.02
N TYR A 135 -1.26 17.45 0.17
CA TYR A 135 -0.76 18.40 -0.80
C TYR A 135 -0.03 19.57 -0.14
N GLU A 136 -0.59 20.14 0.93
CA GLU A 136 0.03 21.22 1.70
C GLU A 136 1.37 20.78 2.32
N ALA A 137 1.42 19.60 2.95
CA ALA A 137 2.63 19.07 3.54
C ALA A 137 3.74 18.82 2.49
N LEU A 138 3.39 18.24 1.34
CA LEU A 138 4.33 18.04 0.22
C LEU A 138 4.83 19.37 -0.35
N SER A 139 3.95 20.35 -0.54
CA SER A 139 4.33 21.66 -1.07
C SER A 139 5.23 22.45 -0.14
N SER A 140 5.12 22.22 1.17
CA SER A 140 5.97 22.84 2.18
C SER A 140 7.36 22.20 2.25
N GLU A 141 7.46 20.89 2.06
CA GLU A 141 8.74 20.15 2.07
C GLU A 141 9.50 20.31 0.75
N PHE A 142 8.78 20.40 -0.36
CA PHE A 142 9.33 20.57 -1.71
C PHE A 142 8.79 21.87 -2.35
N PRO A 143 9.24 23.05 -1.88
CA PRO A 143 8.81 24.31 -2.47
C PRO A 143 9.26 24.39 -3.93
N ARG A 144 8.38 24.91 -4.78
CA ARG A 144 8.64 25.12 -6.22
C ARG A 144 9.58 26.28 -6.48
#